data_e9f3fa7de534e9149f3ee2288d2e7de2
#
_entry.id   e9f3fa7de534e9149f3ee2288d2e7de2
#
_cell.length_a   1.000
_cell.length_b   1.000
_cell.length_c   1.000
_cell.angle_alpha   90.00
_cell.angle_beta   90.00
_cell.angle_gamma   90.00
#
_symmetry.space_group_name_H-M   'P 1'
#
loop_
_entity.id
_entity.type
_entity.pdbx_description
1 polymer ?
#
loop_
_entity_poly.entity_id
_entity_poly.type
_entity_poly.pdbx_seq_one_letter_code
_entity_poly.pdbx_strand_id
1 'polypeptide(L)'
;MQKRITIFDTVRGFTMLSMAGFHACYDLAYLYGWNMPWFTGTIFQDIWRASISWVFLFIAGWMCTLSRNNVKRAAKYAAAALIVWIATTLVSVDDSVNFGIIYCMAACTAVVALTRSLLQKIPSSWGIATCLVLFALTWGIPKAVYPLPYLAWLGFPGPGFVSGDYYPLIPFVFMYLTGFFTACAAQIANFETP
;
A
#
# COMPACT_ATOMS: atom_id res chain seq x y z
N MET A 1 -22.94 13.44 13.91
CA MET A 1 -22.01 13.83 12.82
C MET A 1 -20.62 13.33 13.20
N GLN A 2 -20.03 12.45 12.40
CA GLN A 2 -18.67 11.94 12.71
C GLN A 2 -17.67 13.08 12.49
N LYS A 3 -16.90 13.44 13.52
CA LYS A 3 -15.91 14.52 13.47
C LYS A 3 -14.85 14.15 12.39
N ARG A 4 -14.72 14.98 11.36
CA ARG A 4 -13.74 14.76 10.29
C ARG A 4 -12.34 14.90 10.87
N ILE A 5 -11.49 13.86 10.72
CA ILE A 5 -10.13 13.87 11.24
C ILE A 5 -9.25 14.56 10.19
N THR A 6 -9.18 15.88 10.28
CA THR A 6 -8.47 16.76 9.30
C THR A 6 -7.00 16.37 9.10
N ILE A 7 -6.34 15.87 10.14
CA ILE A 7 -4.93 15.47 10.07
C ILE A 7 -4.70 14.34 9.03
N PHE A 8 -5.60 13.37 8.93
CA PHE A 8 -5.46 12.30 7.92
C PHE A 8 -5.67 12.82 6.50
N ASP A 9 -6.59 13.77 6.31
CA ASP A 9 -6.78 14.40 5.00
C ASP A 9 -5.53 15.20 4.60
N THR A 10 -4.91 15.93 5.54
CA THR A 10 -3.66 16.67 5.33
C THR A 10 -2.50 15.74 4.99
N VAL A 11 -2.29 14.68 5.79
CA VAL A 11 -1.21 13.71 5.54
C VAL A 11 -1.41 13.01 4.20
N ARG A 12 -2.63 12.62 3.84
CA ARG A 12 -2.93 12.03 2.53
C ARG A 12 -2.64 12.99 1.39
N GLY A 13 -3.06 14.26 1.52
CA GLY A 13 -2.77 15.30 0.52
C GLY A 13 -1.27 15.48 0.32
N PHE A 14 -0.52 15.58 1.41
CA PHE A 14 0.95 15.67 1.36
C PHE A 14 1.57 14.42 0.72
N THR A 15 1.11 13.23 1.09
CA THR A 15 1.60 11.96 0.51
C THR A 15 1.33 11.89 -0.99
N MET A 16 0.17 12.38 -1.46
CA MET A 16 -0.15 12.43 -2.89
C MET A 16 0.76 13.42 -3.65
N LEU A 17 1.04 14.59 -3.07
CA LEU A 17 1.98 15.56 -3.66
C LEU A 17 3.40 14.98 -3.69
N SER A 18 3.82 14.31 -2.61
CA SER A 18 5.11 13.63 -2.53
C SER A 18 5.23 12.51 -3.58
N MET A 19 4.16 11.76 -3.82
CA MET A 19 4.10 10.73 -4.86
C MET A 19 4.23 11.33 -6.26
N ALA A 20 3.51 12.42 -6.54
CA ALA A 20 3.64 13.13 -7.82
C ALA A 20 5.07 13.65 -8.04
N GLY A 21 5.70 14.22 -7.00
CA GLY A 21 7.09 14.64 -7.04
C GLY A 21 8.07 13.49 -7.28
N PHE A 22 7.83 12.34 -6.64
CA PHE A 22 8.66 11.15 -6.86
C PHE A 22 8.58 10.65 -8.30
N HIS A 23 7.37 10.54 -8.88
CA HIS A 23 7.18 10.14 -10.27
C HIS A 23 7.79 11.16 -11.25
N ALA A 24 7.65 12.46 -10.99
CA ALA A 24 8.29 13.47 -11.82
C ALA A 24 9.83 13.32 -11.82
N CYS A 25 10.45 13.08 -10.64
CA CYS A 25 11.89 12.81 -10.57
C CYS A 25 12.27 11.50 -11.26
N TYR A 26 11.43 10.47 -11.14
CA TYR A 26 11.63 9.19 -11.81
C TYR A 26 11.62 9.36 -13.34
N ASP A 27 10.60 10.01 -13.87
CA ASP A 27 10.46 10.24 -15.31
C ASP A 27 11.64 11.07 -15.85
N LEU A 28 12.01 12.15 -15.16
CA LEU A 28 13.16 12.98 -15.56
C LEU A 28 14.47 12.19 -15.59
N ALA A 29 14.70 11.33 -14.59
CA ALA A 29 15.93 10.56 -14.49
C ALA A 29 15.97 9.38 -15.45
N TYR A 30 14.89 8.58 -15.52
CA TYR A 30 14.92 7.30 -16.24
C TYR A 30 14.33 7.35 -17.65
N LEU A 31 13.31 8.21 -17.90
CA LEU A 31 12.73 8.34 -19.25
C LEU A 31 13.43 9.45 -20.05
N TYR A 32 13.72 10.60 -19.44
CA TYR A 32 14.36 11.73 -20.12
C TYR A 32 15.89 11.73 -20.00
N GLY A 33 16.47 10.83 -19.19
CA GLY A 33 17.93 10.68 -19.07
C GLY A 33 18.64 11.84 -18.36
N TRP A 34 17.95 12.61 -17.50
CA TRP A 34 18.57 13.69 -16.76
C TRP A 34 19.54 13.13 -15.71
N ASN A 35 20.71 13.74 -15.61
CA ASN A 35 21.71 13.36 -14.63
C ASN A 35 21.28 13.80 -13.21
N MET A 36 20.67 12.90 -12.44
CA MET A 36 20.19 13.13 -11.08
C MET A 36 20.87 12.17 -10.07
N PRO A 37 22.18 12.33 -9.78
CA PRO A 37 22.94 11.38 -8.97
C PRO A 37 22.46 11.31 -7.50
N TRP A 38 21.77 12.32 -7.02
CA TRP A 38 21.16 12.35 -5.69
C TRP A 38 19.90 11.47 -5.60
N PHE A 39 19.28 11.17 -6.72
CA PHE A 39 18.04 10.39 -6.81
C PHE A 39 18.30 8.97 -7.33
N THR A 40 19.02 8.84 -8.46
CA THR A 40 19.15 7.60 -9.22
C THR A 40 19.91 6.52 -8.46
N GLY A 41 19.23 5.42 -8.10
CA GLY A 41 19.84 4.25 -7.44
C GLY A 41 20.33 4.52 -6.01
N THR A 42 19.84 5.57 -5.36
CA THR A 42 20.26 5.96 -4.02
C THR A 42 19.34 5.41 -2.94
N ILE A 43 19.87 5.25 -1.73
CA ILE A 43 19.08 4.94 -0.53
C ILE A 43 17.97 5.98 -0.31
N PHE A 44 18.22 7.24 -0.69
CA PHE A 44 17.21 8.30 -0.60
C PHE A 44 15.98 8.00 -1.46
N GLN A 45 16.19 7.54 -2.71
CA GLN A 45 15.09 7.13 -3.60
C GLN A 45 14.25 6.02 -2.96
N ASP A 46 14.90 5.00 -2.40
CA ASP A 46 14.21 3.87 -1.77
C ASP A 46 13.43 4.28 -0.51
N ILE A 47 14.03 5.12 0.36
CA ILE A 47 13.36 5.63 1.56
C ILE A 47 12.18 6.52 1.18
N TRP A 48 12.34 7.38 0.19
CA TRP A 48 11.27 8.27 -0.26
C TRP A 48 10.08 7.46 -0.78
N ARG A 49 10.32 6.50 -1.68
CA ARG A 49 9.28 5.58 -2.18
C ARG A 49 8.61 4.79 -1.06
N ALA A 50 9.40 4.23 -0.15
CA ALA A 50 8.90 3.47 0.99
C ALA A 50 8.03 4.33 1.92
N SER A 51 8.47 5.55 2.25
CA SER A 51 7.72 6.46 3.12
C SER A 51 6.34 6.81 2.56
N ILE A 52 6.25 7.08 1.25
CA ILE A 52 4.98 7.36 0.58
C ILE A 52 4.05 6.15 0.68
N SER A 53 4.52 4.97 0.27
CA SER A 53 3.70 3.77 0.20
C SER A 53 3.26 3.26 1.59
N TRP A 54 4.15 3.28 2.58
CA TRP A 54 3.83 2.81 3.93
C TRP A 54 2.83 3.72 4.62
N VAL A 55 3.02 5.04 4.54
CA VAL A 55 2.06 6.00 5.10
C VAL A 55 0.70 5.87 4.42
N PHE A 56 0.68 5.72 3.10
CA PHE A 56 -0.55 5.58 2.34
C PHE A 56 -1.34 4.33 2.71
N LEU A 57 -0.66 3.17 2.82
CA LEU A 57 -1.26 1.90 3.22
C LEU A 57 -1.71 1.92 4.68
N PHE A 58 -0.89 2.46 5.59
CA PHE A 58 -1.25 2.61 7.00
C PHE A 58 -2.53 3.43 7.18
N ILE A 59 -2.62 4.61 6.54
CA ILE A 59 -3.81 5.46 6.61
C ILE A 59 -5.01 4.77 5.96
N ALA A 60 -4.82 4.05 4.86
CA ALA A 60 -5.89 3.30 4.21
C ALA A 60 -6.46 2.21 5.13
N GLY A 61 -5.59 1.52 5.87
CA GLY A 61 -5.97 0.55 6.90
C GLY A 61 -6.72 1.19 8.07
N TRP A 62 -6.24 2.33 8.57
CA TRP A 62 -6.94 3.11 9.59
C TRP A 62 -8.36 3.49 9.13
N MET A 63 -8.46 4.08 7.95
CA MET A 63 -9.75 4.53 7.38
C MET A 63 -10.73 3.39 7.09
N CYS A 64 -10.24 2.15 7.04
CA CYS A 64 -11.08 0.96 6.85
C CYS A 64 -12.01 0.73 8.07
N THR A 65 -11.60 1.13 9.28
CA THR A 65 -12.43 1.03 10.49
C THR A 65 -13.60 2.00 10.47
N LEU A 66 -13.44 3.15 9.81
CA LEU A 66 -14.44 4.21 9.71
C LEU A 66 -15.40 4.01 8.52
N SER A 67 -15.10 3.10 7.62
CA SER A 67 -15.90 2.84 6.43
C SER A 67 -17.16 2.04 6.74
N ARG A 68 -18.30 2.48 6.20
CA ARG A 68 -19.58 1.78 6.31
C ARG A 68 -19.64 0.50 5.46
N ASN A 69 -18.93 0.48 4.33
CA ASN A 69 -18.94 -0.65 3.39
C ASN A 69 -17.57 -0.83 2.73
N ASN A 70 -16.76 -1.70 3.32
CA ASN A 70 -15.42 -2.00 2.82
C ASN A 70 -15.44 -2.84 1.54
N VAL A 71 -16.47 -3.66 1.31
CA VAL A 71 -16.60 -4.41 0.05
C VAL A 71 -16.77 -3.45 -1.13
N LYS A 72 -17.67 -2.47 -1.00
CA LYS A 72 -17.86 -1.44 -2.04
C LYS A 72 -16.59 -0.58 -2.25
N ARG A 73 -15.84 -0.32 -1.18
CA ARG A 73 -14.57 0.40 -1.23
C ARG A 73 -13.49 -0.42 -1.95
N ALA A 74 -13.36 -1.72 -1.64
CA ALA A 74 -12.44 -2.63 -2.33
C ALA A 74 -12.76 -2.71 -3.83
N ALA A 75 -14.05 -2.84 -4.19
CA ALA A 75 -14.47 -2.85 -5.59
C ALA A 75 -14.10 -1.57 -6.35
N LYS A 76 -14.22 -0.39 -5.71
CA LYS A 76 -13.80 0.87 -6.32
C LYS A 76 -12.29 0.92 -6.57
N TYR A 77 -11.49 0.46 -5.61
CA TYR A 77 -10.03 0.37 -5.79
C TYR A 77 -9.65 -0.65 -6.85
N ALA A 78 -10.35 -1.80 -6.91
CA ALA A 78 -10.11 -2.80 -7.96
C ALA A 78 -10.43 -2.25 -9.35
N ALA A 79 -11.53 -1.52 -9.50
CA ALA A 79 -11.86 -0.86 -10.76
C ALA A 79 -10.81 0.19 -11.16
N ALA A 80 -10.34 1.00 -10.21
CA ALA A 80 -9.27 1.97 -10.47
C ALA A 80 -7.96 1.29 -10.84
N ALA A 81 -7.58 0.19 -10.16
CA ALA A 81 -6.39 -0.60 -10.48
C ALA A 81 -6.47 -1.20 -11.89
N LEU A 82 -7.63 -1.68 -12.30
CA LEU A 82 -7.87 -2.19 -13.64
C LEU A 82 -7.70 -1.09 -14.71
N ILE A 83 -8.24 0.11 -14.45
CA ILE A 83 -8.08 1.26 -15.35
C ILE A 83 -6.60 1.63 -15.51
N VAL A 84 -5.84 1.69 -14.41
CA VAL A 84 -4.40 1.97 -14.45
C VAL A 84 -3.66 0.90 -15.23
N TRP A 85 -3.94 -0.38 -14.97
CA TRP A 85 -3.33 -1.50 -15.69
C TRP A 85 -3.60 -1.43 -17.21
N ILE A 86 -4.86 -1.20 -17.61
CA ILE A 86 -5.24 -1.04 -19.03
C ILE A 86 -4.49 0.16 -19.65
N ALA A 87 -4.51 1.30 -18.97
CA ALA A 87 -3.90 2.52 -19.49
C ALA A 87 -2.38 2.35 -19.68
N THR A 88 -1.67 1.80 -18.67
CA THR A 88 -0.22 1.59 -18.76
C THR A 88 0.16 0.51 -19.77
N THR A 89 -0.67 -0.52 -19.94
CA THR A 89 -0.46 -1.56 -20.96
C THR A 89 -0.66 -1.02 -22.40
N LEU A 90 -1.65 -0.15 -22.61
CA LEU A 90 -1.94 0.42 -23.92
C LEU A 90 -0.94 1.50 -24.34
N VAL A 91 -0.50 2.32 -23.39
CA VAL A 91 0.43 3.45 -23.69
C VAL A 91 1.86 2.96 -23.92
N SER A 92 2.27 1.86 -23.25
CA SER A 92 3.56 1.17 -23.42
C SER A 92 4.79 2.11 -23.42
N VAL A 93 4.78 3.16 -22.58
CA VAL A 93 5.94 4.09 -22.43
C VAL A 93 6.99 3.50 -21.52
N ASP A 94 6.57 2.72 -20.51
CA ASP A 94 7.39 2.00 -19.57
C ASP A 94 6.72 0.65 -19.27
N ASP A 95 7.27 -0.14 -18.36
CA ASP A 95 6.67 -1.39 -17.95
C ASP A 95 5.24 -1.18 -17.43
N SER A 96 4.32 -2.04 -17.86
CA SER A 96 2.94 -1.99 -17.39
C SER A 96 2.85 -2.15 -15.88
N VAL A 97 1.92 -1.43 -15.23
CA VAL A 97 1.70 -1.52 -13.78
C VAL A 97 0.93 -2.79 -13.44
N ASN A 98 1.68 -3.85 -13.12
CA ASN A 98 1.16 -5.13 -12.68
C ASN A 98 1.18 -5.19 -11.14
N PHE A 99 0.00 -5.28 -10.51
CA PHE A 99 -0.12 -5.34 -9.04
C PHE A 99 0.46 -4.12 -8.32
N GLY A 100 0.15 -2.90 -8.79
CA GLY A 100 0.57 -1.64 -8.19
C GLY A 100 -0.12 -1.33 -6.86
N ILE A 101 0.20 -0.18 -6.27
CA ILE A 101 -0.27 0.20 -4.93
C ILE A 101 -1.81 0.27 -4.83
N ILE A 102 -2.53 0.67 -5.88
CA ILE A 102 -4.00 0.73 -5.88
C ILE A 102 -4.59 -0.69 -5.85
N TYR A 103 -3.99 -1.64 -6.57
CA TYR A 103 -4.33 -3.05 -6.48
C TYR A 103 -4.10 -3.58 -5.05
N CYS A 104 -2.94 -3.30 -4.45
CA CYS A 104 -2.64 -3.67 -3.07
C CYS A 104 -3.71 -3.13 -2.10
N MET A 105 -4.13 -1.87 -2.25
CA MET A 105 -5.22 -1.29 -1.47
C MET A 105 -6.55 -2.02 -1.66
N ALA A 106 -6.88 -2.43 -2.89
CA ALA A 106 -8.07 -3.21 -3.18
C ALA A 106 -8.03 -4.56 -2.46
N ALA A 107 -6.93 -5.30 -2.63
CA ALA A 107 -6.74 -6.62 -2.04
C ALA A 107 -6.74 -6.55 -0.50
N CYS A 108 -5.99 -5.63 0.11
CA CYS A 108 -5.95 -5.44 1.56
C CYS A 108 -7.33 -5.05 2.13
N THR A 109 -8.06 -4.14 1.44
CA THR A 109 -9.41 -3.75 1.87
C THR A 109 -10.38 -4.93 1.78
N ALA A 110 -10.27 -5.78 0.75
CA ALA A 110 -11.06 -7.00 0.61
C ALA A 110 -10.75 -8.01 1.73
N VAL A 111 -9.46 -8.23 2.03
CA VAL A 111 -9.03 -9.09 3.15
C VAL A 111 -9.67 -8.62 4.44
N VAL A 112 -9.57 -7.33 4.78
CA VAL A 112 -10.19 -6.79 6.01
C VAL A 112 -11.71 -6.90 5.96
N ALA A 113 -12.36 -6.67 4.81
CA ALA A 113 -13.81 -6.80 4.68
C ALA A 113 -14.29 -8.21 4.99
N LEU A 114 -13.56 -9.24 4.52
CA LEU A 114 -13.88 -10.65 4.70
C LEU A 114 -13.52 -11.18 6.10
N THR A 115 -12.44 -10.67 6.69
CA THR A 115 -11.90 -11.20 7.96
C THR A 115 -12.17 -10.30 9.17
N ARG A 116 -12.93 -9.22 9.02
CA ARG A 116 -13.17 -8.20 10.07
C ARG A 116 -13.61 -8.80 11.40
N SER A 117 -14.54 -9.75 11.37
CA SER A 117 -15.04 -10.41 12.59
C SER A 117 -13.98 -11.22 13.33
N LEU A 118 -12.98 -11.74 12.61
CA LEU A 118 -11.84 -12.44 13.21
C LEU A 118 -10.79 -11.44 13.71
N LEU A 119 -10.47 -10.42 12.93
CA LEU A 119 -9.49 -9.39 13.29
C LEU A 119 -9.89 -8.64 14.58
N GLN A 120 -11.17 -8.35 14.76
CA GLN A 120 -11.68 -7.66 15.96
C GLN A 120 -11.59 -8.49 17.25
N LYS A 121 -11.36 -9.81 17.17
CA LYS A 121 -11.11 -10.67 18.33
C LYS A 121 -9.66 -10.60 18.84
N ILE A 122 -8.75 -10.07 18.01
CA ILE A 122 -7.33 -9.97 18.33
C ILE A 122 -7.11 -8.67 19.14
N PRO A 123 -6.48 -8.73 20.33
CA PRO A 123 -6.10 -7.51 21.05
C PRO A 123 -5.22 -6.61 20.16
N SER A 124 -5.56 -5.31 20.10
CA SER A 124 -4.94 -4.38 19.15
C SER A 124 -3.42 -4.29 19.29
N SER A 125 -2.89 -4.34 20.52
CA SER A 125 -1.44 -4.32 20.77
C SER A 125 -0.71 -5.52 20.15
N TRP A 126 -1.27 -6.72 20.33
CA TRP A 126 -0.73 -7.93 19.70
C TRP A 126 -0.86 -7.89 18.18
N GLY A 127 -2.00 -7.39 17.66
CA GLY A 127 -2.21 -7.19 16.24
C GLY A 127 -1.16 -6.28 15.61
N ILE A 128 -0.88 -5.13 16.23
CA ILE A 128 0.15 -4.18 15.79
C ILE A 128 1.53 -4.85 15.80
N ALA A 129 1.94 -5.43 16.94
CA ALA A 129 3.26 -6.03 17.08
C ALA A 129 3.48 -7.17 16.06
N THR A 130 2.53 -8.08 15.94
CA THR A 130 2.60 -9.20 14.99
C THR A 130 2.68 -8.71 13.55
N CYS A 131 1.86 -7.73 13.16
CA CYS A 131 1.89 -7.19 11.79
C CYS A 131 3.23 -6.51 11.48
N LEU A 132 3.80 -5.73 12.39
CA LEU A 132 5.11 -5.11 12.19
C LEU A 132 6.23 -6.16 12.05
N VAL A 133 6.22 -7.19 12.88
CA VAL A 133 7.20 -8.30 12.80
C VAL A 133 7.04 -9.04 11.47
N LEU A 134 5.81 -9.39 11.08
CA LEU A 134 5.56 -10.09 9.81
C LEU A 134 5.94 -9.21 8.62
N PHE A 135 5.68 -7.91 8.66
CA PHE A 135 6.12 -6.97 7.63
C PHE A 135 7.64 -6.99 7.46
N ALA A 136 8.38 -6.91 8.57
CA ALA A 136 9.84 -6.94 8.55
C ALA A 136 10.39 -8.29 8.03
N LEU A 137 9.85 -9.40 8.51
CA LEU A 137 10.30 -10.74 8.12
C LEU A 137 10.00 -11.07 6.65
N THR A 138 8.92 -10.52 6.10
CA THR A 138 8.49 -10.82 4.73
C THR A 138 8.91 -9.74 3.72
N TRP A 139 9.63 -8.71 4.16
CA TRP A 139 10.07 -7.59 3.32
C TRP A 139 10.91 -7.99 2.10
N GLY A 140 11.67 -9.07 2.23
CA GLY A 140 12.52 -9.60 1.16
C GLY A 140 11.78 -10.45 0.12
N ILE A 141 10.59 -10.95 0.44
CA ILE A 141 9.87 -11.90 -0.42
C ILE A 141 9.65 -11.35 -1.85
N PRO A 142 9.11 -10.13 -2.07
CA PRO A 142 8.87 -9.64 -3.42
C PRO A 142 10.14 -9.30 -4.23
N LYS A 143 11.29 -9.33 -3.59
CA LYS A 143 12.59 -9.00 -4.21
C LYS A 143 13.31 -10.23 -4.76
N ALA A 144 12.86 -11.42 -4.39
CA ALA A 144 13.39 -12.70 -4.88
C ALA A 144 12.58 -13.20 -6.07
N VAL A 145 13.18 -14.05 -6.90
CA VAL A 145 12.50 -14.72 -8.02
C VAL A 145 12.18 -16.14 -7.62
N TYR A 146 10.95 -16.57 -7.86
CA TYR A 146 10.46 -17.90 -7.45
C TYR A 146 10.10 -18.73 -8.68
N PRO A 147 10.28 -20.06 -8.63
CA PRO A 147 9.87 -20.95 -9.72
C PRO A 147 8.35 -21.21 -9.74
N LEU A 148 7.56 -20.25 -9.25
CA LEU A 148 6.11 -20.34 -9.10
C LEU A 148 5.44 -19.34 -10.05
N PRO A 149 4.91 -19.77 -11.20
CA PRO A 149 4.16 -18.90 -12.06
C PRO A 149 2.84 -18.44 -11.38
N TYR A 150 2.35 -17.27 -11.71
CA TYR A 150 1.04 -16.72 -11.31
C TYR A 150 0.88 -16.30 -9.84
N LEU A 151 1.92 -16.35 -9.00
CA LEU A 151 1.84 -15.91 -7.60
C LEU A 151 2.44 -14.52 -7.34
N ALA A 152 2.77 -13.77 -8.39
CA ALA A 152 3.28 -12.39 -8.27
C ALA A 152 2.30 -11.48 -7.49
N TRP A 153 0.99 -11.64 -7.67
CA TRP A 153 -0.01 -10.86 -6.95
C TRP A 153 0.05 -11.03 -5.42
N LEU A 154 0.53 -12.18 -4.96
CA LEU A 154 0.68 -12.49 -3.52
C LEU A 154 2.02 -11.99 -2.97
N GLY A 155 3.08 -11.91 -3.80
CA GLY A 155 4.42 -11.51 -3.40
C GLY A 155 5.53 -12.42 -3.91
N PHE A 156 5.20 -13.44 -4.69
CA PHE A 156 6.15 -14.41 -5.22
C PHE A 156 6.29 -14.26 -6.74
N PRO A 157 7.09 -13.26 -7.22
CA PRO A 157 7.26 -13.05 -8.65
C PRO A 157 8.01 -14.22 -9.30
N GLY A 158 7.48 -14.68 -10.42
CA GLY A 158 8.10 -15.73 -11.24
C GLY A 158 9.19 -15.17 -12.17
N PRO A 159 9.93 -16.07 -12.86
CA PRO A 159 10.92 -15.66 -13.85
C PRO A 159 10.30 -14.78 -14.94
N GLY A 160 10.93 -13.66 -15.27
CA GLY A 160 10.47 -12.73 -16.29
C GLY A 160 9.30 -11.83 -15.88
N PHE A 161 8.87 -11.85 -14.61
CA PHE A 161 7.89 -10.90 -14.11
C PHE A 161 8.49 -9.49 -14.00
N VAL A 162 7.84 -8.53 -14.65
CA VAL A 162 8.23 -7.10 -14.62
C VAL A 162 7.00 -6.25 -14.33
N SER A 163 7.21 -5.16 -13.60
CA SER A 163 6.16 -4.19 -13.31
C SER A 163 6.77 -2.82 -13.01
N GLY A 164 6.22 -1.77 -13.59
CA GLY A 164 6.60 -0.38 -13.31
C GLY A 164 6.26 0.07 -11.89
N ASP A 165 5.26 -0.57 -11.25
CA ASP A 165 4.90 -0.35 -9.84
C ASP A 165 4.46 -1.68 -9.24
N TYR A 166 5.21 -2.19 -8.24
CA TYR A 166 4.97 -3.52 -7.70
C TYR A 166 4.77 -3.50 -6.18
N TYR A 167 3.52 -3.62 -5.78
CA TYR A 167 3.07 -3.72 -4.38
C TYR A 167 2.16 -4.93 -4.20
N PRO A 168 2.71 -6.14 -4.12
CA PRO A 168 1.92 -7.35 -3.92
C PRO A 168 1.26 -7.38 -2.53
N LEU A 169 0.38 -8.35 -2.30
CA LEU A 169 -0.31 -8.47 -1.03
C LEU A 169 0.67 -8.66 0.15
N ILE A 170 1.65 -9.55 0.03
CA ILE A 170 2.74 -9.73 1.01
C ILE A 170 3.98 -8.95 0.53
N PRO A 171 4.58 -8.10 1.36
CA PRO A 171 4.36 -7.86 2.81
C PRO A 171 3.32 -6.78 3.12
N PHE A 172 2.79 -6.08 2.16
CA PHE A 172 2.10 -4.80 2.33
C PHE A 172 0.76 -4.90 3.07
N VAL A 173 0.12 -6.07 3.07
CA VAL A 173 -1.08 -6.32 3.90
C VAL A 173 -0.79 -6.11 5.38
N PHE A 174 0.41 -6.42 5.85
CA PHE A 174 0.77 -6.25 7.26
C PHE A 174 0.89 -4.77 7.64
N MET A 175 1.42 -3.91 6.76
CA MET A 175 1.42 -2.46 6.97
C MET A 175 0.00 -1.89 6.99
N TYR A 176 -0.88 -2.36 6.11
CA TYR A 176 -2.29 -1.99 6.08
C TYR A 176 -3.01 -2.42 7.37
N LEU A 177 -2.79 -3.66 7.84
CA LEU A 177 -3.37 -4.18 9.09
C LEU A 177 -2.81 -3.47 10.33
N THR A 178 -1.55 -3.03 10.31
CA THR A 178 -1.01 -2.17 11.38
C THR A 178 -1.85 -0.91 11.53
N GLY A 179 -2.21 -0.25 10.43
CA GLY A 179 -3.12 0.90 10.45
C GLY A 179 -4.51 0.56 10.98
N PHE A 180 -5.07 -0.59 10.59
CA PHE A 180 -6.35 -1.09 11.11
C PHE A 180 -6.32 -1.30 12.63
N PHE A 181 -5.33 -2.03 13.16
CA PHE A 181 -5.22 -2.30 14.59
C PHE A 181 -4.91 -1.04 15.41
N THR A 182 -4.12 -0.11 14.85
CA THR A 182 -3.86 1.19 15.51
C THR A 182 -5.13 2.01 15.62
N ALA A 183 -6.01 1.99 14.61
CA ALA A 183 -7.32 2.63 14.68
C ALA A 183 -8.22 1.98 15.74
N CYS A 184 -8.21 0.66 15.83
CA CYS A 184 -8.97 -0.05 16.86
C CYS A 184 -8.48 0.32 18.28
N ALA A 185 -7.15 0.39 18.50
CA ALA A 185 -6.58 0.82 19.77
C ALA A 185 -6.98 2.26 20.14
N ALA A 186 -6.93 3.19 19.18
CA ALA A 186 -7.31 4.58 19.39
C ALA A 186 -8.81 4.75 19.70
N GLN A 187 -9.67 3.91 19.12
CA GLN A 187 -11.10 3.92 19.43
C GLN A 187 -11.37 3.45 20.86
N ILE A 188 -10.69 2.42 21.31
CA ILE A 188 -10.80 1.92 22.70
C ILE A 188 -10.35 3.01 23.68
N ALA A 189 -9.19 3.64 23.46
CA ALA A 189 -8.66 4.70 24.32
C ALA A 189 -9.63 5.90 24.45
N ASN A 190 -10.35 6.26 23.38
CA ASN A 190 -11.34 7.35 23.40
C ASN A 190 -12.63 6.99 24.16
N PHE A 191 -12.89 5.70 24.42
CA PHE A 191 -14.01 5.25 25.24
C PHE A 191 -13.65 5.15 26.74
N GLU A 192 -12.36 5.05 27.06
CA GLU A 192 -11.87 4.92 28.43
C GLU A 192 -11.53 6.28 29.09
N THR A 193 -11.46 7.36 28.31
CA THR A 193 -11.30 8.73 28.84
C THR A 193 -12.67 9.34 29.12
N PRO A 194 -13.03 9.62 30.43
CA PRO A 194 -14.32 10.20 30.81
C PRO A 194 -14.51 11.62 30.30
#